data_76d6f74aeb04a9f03c58dc7fef1106cd
#
_entry.id   76d6f74aeb04a9f03c58dc7fef1106cd
#
_cell.length_a   1.000
_cell.length_b   1.000
_cell.length_c   1.000
_cell.angle_alpha   90.00
_cell.angle_beta   90.00
_cell.angle_gamma   90.00
#
_symmetry.space_group_name_H-M   'P 1'
#
loop_
_entity.id
_entity.type
_entity.pdbx_description
1 polymer ?
#
loop_
_entity_poly.entity_id
_entity_poly.type
_entity_poly.pdbx_seq_one_letter_code
_entity_poly.pdbx_strand_id
1 'polypeptide(L)'
;MRVSLVMHIVAGGVGILTGFVALYAVKGAQLHRKSGTVFVYAMIAMAVLGGMLAAVRNKAPQGNVPVAFLTLYLVITALISVKAPKVAPRRWDFGLMLLGSLITLVMFTVGSIAILNPRAVGGFPPAPFLIFGAIALMASVGDVQLIRADGSQMLRGAPRLARHLWRMCTALAIAAFSFFLGQAKVFPKPFRIYPLLAIPPLIVLVSLFYWLWRVRVRKSLRGIMARDVRPERAANPRPAQRAFGNSFRDREPAADSSTR
;
A
#
# COMPACT_ATOMS: atom_id res chain seq x y z
N MET A 1 6.54 -31.10 -7.54
CA MET A 1 5.15 -30.57 -7.71
C MET A 1 4.27 -30.62 -6.46
N ARG A 2 4.25 -31.70 -5.64
CA ARG A 2 3.51 -31.70 -4.35
C ARG A 2 4.12 -30.71 -3.36
N VAL A 3 5.45 -30.65 -3.26
CA VAL A 3 6.17 -29.73 -2.39
C VAL A 3 5.82 -28.26 -2.68
N SER A 4 5.85 -27.85 -3.95
CA SER A 4 5.50 -26.46 -4.33
C SER A 4 4.07 -26.07 -3.95
N LEU A 5 3.12 -27.01 -4.03
CA LEU A 5 1.74 -26.79 -3.58
C LEU A 5 1.67 -26.62 -2.06
N VAL A 6 2.35 -27.48 -1.31
CA VAL A 6 2.40 -27.38 0.15
C VAL A 6 3.04 -26.05 0.57
N MET A 7 4.16 -25.67 -0.04
CA MET A 7 4.82 -24.39 0.23
C MET A 7 3.91 -23.19 -0.09
N HIS A 8 3.15 -23.24 -1.21
CA HIS A 8 2.17 -22.21 -1.54
C HIS A 8 1.08 -22.09 -0.46
N ILE A 9 0.53 -23.22 -0.01
CA ILE A 9 -0.52 -23.24 1.02
C ILE A 9 0.02 -22.70 2.35
N VAL A 10 1.21 -23.17 2.80
CA VAL A 10 1.85 -22.71 4.04
C VAL A 10 2.16 -21.20 3.97
N ALA A 11 2.76 -20.75 2.86
CA ALA A 11 3.05 -19.33 2.66
C ALA A 11 1.78 -18.48 2.67
N GLY A 12 0.68 -18.95 2.04
CA GLY A 12 -0.62 -18.29 2.06
C GLY A 12 -1.20 -18.20 3.47
N GLY A 13 -1.17 -19.29 4.24
CA GLY A 13 -1.64 -19.33 5.62
C GLY A 13 -0.84 -18.38 6.52
N VAL A 14 0.51 -18.43 6.45
CA VAL A 14 1.39 -17.50 7.18
C VAL A 14 1.10 -16.05 6.77
N GLY A 15 0.93 -15.79 5.47
CA GLY A 15 0.58 -14.47 4.95
C GLY A 15 -0.73 -13.96 5.52
N ILE A 16 -1.80 -14.75 5.49
CA ILE A 16 -3.10 -14.36 6.04
C ILE A 16 -2.99 -14.07 7.54
N LEU A 17 -2.41 -14.98 8.33
CA LEU A 17 -2.29 -14.81 9.78
C LEU A 17 -1.48 -13.57 10.15
N THR A 18 -0.30 -13.40 9.56
CA THR A 18 0.57 -12.25 9.86
C THR A 18 0.01 -10.94 9.32
N GLY A 19 -0.74 -10.99 8.21
CA GLY A 19 -1.49 -9.87 7.67
C GLY A 19 -2.58 -9.38 8.62
N PHE A 20 -3.36 -10.29 9.21
CA PHE A 20 -4.35 -9.95 10.25
C PHE A 20 -3.67 -9.39 11.50
N VAL A 21 -2.58 -9.98 11.99
CA VAL A 21 -1.81 -9.42 13.11
C VAL A 21 -1.34 -8.00 12.80
N ALA A 22 -0.77 -7.76 11.62
CA ALA A 22 -0.35 -6.43 11.22
C ALA A 22 -1.52 -5.43 11.09
N LEU A 23 -2.70 -5.92 10.64
CA LEU A 23 -3.90 -5.11 10.48
C LEU A 23 -4.42 -4.59 11.83
N TYR A 24 -4.35 -5.37 12.90
CA TYR A 24 -4.86 -5.00 14.22
C TYR A 24 -3.78 -4.41 15.15
N ALA A 25 -2.50 -4.69 14.91
CA ALA A 25 -1.41 -4.13 15.70
C ALA A 25 -1.36 -2.59 15.60
N VAL A 26 -0.85 -1.96 16.66
CA VAL A 26 -0.61 -0.51 16.70
C VAL A 26 0.33 -0.13 15.53
N LYS A 27 -0.16 0.76 14.65
CA LYS A 27 0.55 1.13 13.42
C LYS A 27 1.91 1.75 13.71
N GLY A 28 2.96 1.20 13.10
CA GLY A 28 4.35 1.63 13.31
C GLY A 28 5.05 1.03 14.54
N ALA A 29 4.33 0.35 15.44
CA ALA A 29 4.92 -0.38 16.57
C ALA A 29 5.71 -1.62 16.12
N GLN A 30 6.50 -2.19 17.03
CA GLN A 30 7.38 -3.32 16.76
C GLN A 30 6.62 -4.55 16.21
N LEU A 31 5.46 -4.87 16.80
CA LEU A 31 4.61 -5.98 16.36
C LEU A 31 4.13 -5.76 14.93
N HIS A 32 3.60 -4.56 14.61
CA HIS A 32 3.18 -4.23 13.25
C HIS A 32 4.32 -4.37 12.22
N ARG A 33 5.52 -3.91 12.56
CA ARG A 33 6.68 -4.00 11.65
C ARG A 33 7.14 -5.44 11.44
N LYS A 34 7.26 -6.23 12.53
CA LYS A 34 7.68 -7.63 12.45
C LYS A 34 6.67 -8.47 11.67
N SER A 35 5.39 -8.42 12.05
CA SER A 35 4.33 -9.17 11.37
C SER A 35 4.15 -8.71 9.92
N GLY A 36 4.23 -7.40 9.64
CA GLY A 36 4.18 -6.86 8.28
C GLY A 36 5.36 -7.31 7.41
N THR A 37 6.56 -7.48 7.98
CA THR A 37 7.71 -8.02 7.25
C THR A 37 7.49 -9.49 6.88
N VAL A 38 7.03 -10.32 7.83
CA VAL A 38 6.70 -11.72 7.56
C VAL A 38 5.58 -11.82 6.52
N PHE A 39 4.54 -10.99 6.63
CA PHE A 39 3.47 -10.89 5.64
C PHE A 39 4.01 -10.65 4.23
N VAL A 40 4.92 -9.69 4.04
CA VAL A 40 5.48 -9.36 2.73
C VAL A 40 6.20 -10.57 2.12
N TYR A 41 7.10 -11.22 2.86
CA TYR A 41 7.83 -12.38 2.33
C TYR A 41 6.91 -13.57 2.06
N ALA A 42 5.96 -13.83 2.94
CA ALA A 42 4.97 -14.88 2.77
C ALA A 42 4.10 -14.64 1.53
N MET A 43 3.62 -13.42 1.31
CA MET A 43 2.82 -13.05 0.15
C MET A 43 3.61 -13.14 -1.17
N ILE A 44 4.89 -12.75 -1.17
CA ILE A 44 5.76 -12.90 -2.35
C ILE A 44 5.92 -14.39 -2.67
N ALA A 45 6.28 -15.22 -1.69
CA ALA A 45 6.43 -16.65 -1.89
C ALA A 45 5.13 -17.30 -2.38
N MET A 46 3.99 -16.98 -1.73
CA MET A 46 2.67 -17.47 -2.12
C MET A 46 2.31 -17.08 -3.56
N ALA A 47 2.51 -15.82 -3.94
CA ALA A 47 2.14 -15.34 -5.26
C ALA A 47 3.03 -15.93 -6.37
N VAL A 48 4.34 -16.00 -6.15
CA VAL A 48 5.28 -16.65 -7.11
C VAL A 48 4.91 -18.11 -7.31
N LEU A 49 4.78 -18.87 -6.22
CA LEU A 49 4.44 -20.30 -6.30
C LEU A 49 3.05 -20.52 -6.89
N GLY A 50 2.07 -19.68 -6.54
CA GLY A 50 0.70 -19.75 -7.07
C GLY A 50 0.62 -19.47 -8.56
N GLY A 51 1.32 -18.44 -9.04
CA GLY A 51 1.41 -18.11 -10.45
C GLY A 51 2.10 -19.23 -11.27
N MET A 52 3.23 -19.76 -10.77
CA MET A 52 3.92 -20.90 -11.38
C MET A 52 3.03 -22.15 -11.44
N LEU A 53 2.36 -22.49 -10.33
CA LEU A 53 1.45 -23.64 -10.27
C LEU A 53 0.27 -23.48 -11.22
N ALA A 54 -0.31 -22.28 -11.33
CA ALA A 54 -1.40 -21.99 -12.25
C ALA A 54 -0.96 -22.17 -13.72
N ALA A 55 0.22 -21.67 -14.09
CA ALA A 55 0.78 -21.78 -15.42
C ALA A 55 1.08 -23.24 -15.77
N VAL A 56 1.86 -23.95 -14.92
CA VAL A 56 2.33 -25.32 -15.20
C VAL A 56 1.19 -26.35 -15.17
N ARG A 57 0.20 -26.17 -14.27
CA ARG A 57 -0.94 -27.10 -14.16
C ARG A 57 -2.14 -26.72 -15.02
N ASN A 58 -2.03 -25.68 -15.79
CA ASN A 58 -3.13 -25.13 -16.61
C ASN A 58 -4.43 -24.94 -15.80
N LYS A 59 -4.31 -24.42 -14.57
CA LYS A 59 -5.45 -24.14 -13.67
C LYS A 59 -5.89 -22.70 -13.81
N ALA A 60 -6.75 -22.43 -14.79
CA ALA A 60 -7.23 -21.09 -15.15
C ALA A 60 -6.09 -20.05 -15.19
N PRO A 61 -5.02 -20.29 -15.99
CA PRO A 61 -3.83 -19.45 -15.99
C PRO A 61 -4.16 -18.01 -16.40
N GLN A 62 -5.18 -17.82 -17.27
CA GLN A 62 -5.65 -16.52 -17.74
C GLN A 62 -6.14 -15.59 -16.60
N GLY A 63 -6.56 -16.16 -15.47
CA GLY A 63 -6.96 -15.41 -14.28
C GLY A 63 -5.89 -15.46 -13.18
N ASN A 64 -5.44 -16.65 -12.81
CA ASN A 64 -4.58 -16.83 -11.64
C ASN A 64 -3.17 -16.25 -11.83
N VAL A 65 -2.61 -16.30 -13.03
CA VAL A 65 -1.28 -15.74 -13.29
C VAL A 65 -1.28 -14.21 -13.19
N PRO A 66 -2.17 -13.46 -13.86
CA PRO A 66 -2.23 -12.01 -13.68
C PRO A 66 -2.58 -11.58 -12.25
N VAL A 67 -3.42 -12.33 -11.52
CA VAL A 67 -3.73 -12.04 -10.10
C VAL A 67 -2.50 -12.25 -9.22
N ALA A 68 -1.66 -13.26 -9.49
CA ALA A 68 -0.39 -13.45 -8.81
C ALA A 68 0.56 -12.25 -9.03
N PHE A 69 0.69 -11.79 -10.29
CA PHE A 69 1.46 -10.59 -10.60
C PHE A 69 0.88 -9.32 -9.97
N LEU A 70 -0.45 -9.17 -9.93
CA LEU A 70 -1.12 -8.08 -9.23
C LEU A 70 -0.78 -8.08 -7.75
N THR A 71 -0.83 -9.23 -7.10
CA THR A 71 -0.49 -9.39 -5.68
C THR A 71 0.97 -8.98 -5.42
N LEU A 72 1.92 -9.48 -6.23
CA LEU A 72 3.33 -9.08 -6.16
C LEU A 72 3.51 -7.58 -6.33
N TYR A 73 2.89 -7.02 -7.36
CA TYR A 73 2.94 -5.59 -7.67
C TYR A 73 2.41 -4.73 -6.51
N LEU A 74 1.26 -5.08 -5.92
CA LEU A 74 0.69 -4.36 -4.78
C LEU A 74 1.60 -4.43 -3.56
N VAL A 75 2.11 -5.61 -3.19
CA VAL A 75 2.97 -5.82 -2.02
C VAL A 75 4.30 -5.08 -2.18
N ILE A 76 4.97 -5.21 -3.33
CA ILE A 76 6.27 -4.58 -3.58
C ILE A 76 6.14 -3.05 -3.58
N THR A 77 5.16 -2.51 -4.29
CA THR A 77 4.95 -1.06 -4.37
C THR A 77 4.49 -0.45 -3.05
N ALA A 78 3.71 -1.18 -2.24
CA ALA A 78 3.36 -0.77 -0.89
C ALA A 78 4.57 -0.76 0.05
N LEU A 79 5.45 -1.77 -0.05
CA LEU A 79 6.69 -1.85 0.74
C LEU A 79 7.64 -0.72 0.38
N ILE A 80 7.86 -0.46 -0.91
CA ILE A 80 8.71 0.64 -1.40
C ILE A 80 8.18 1.99 -0.87
N SER A 81 6.87 2.16 -0.78
CA SER A 81 6.27 3.41 -0.29
C SER A 81 6.70 3.76 1.13
N VAL A 82 7.05 2.80 2.00
CA VAL A 82 7.40 3.05 3.41
C VAL A 82 8.89 2.94 3.72
N LYS A 83 9.70 2.33 2.84
CA LYS A 83 11.12 2.06 3.13
C LYS A 83 12.06 3.26 3.01
N ALA A 84 11.79 4.22 2.14
CA ALA A 84 12.66 5.41 2.02
C ALA A 84 11.92 6.60 1.42
N PRO A 85 12.16 7.84 1.89
CA PRO A 85 11.76 9.02 1.15
C PRO A 85 12.59 9.08 -0.13
N LYS A 86 11.92 9.04 -1.28
CA LYS A 86 12.55 9.21 -2.59
C LYS A 86 12.53 10.68 -2.95
N VAL A 87 13.63 11.16 -3.47
CA VAL A 87 13.76 12.54 -3.97
C VAL A 87 13.34 12.62 -5.43
N ALA A 88 13.48 11.53 -6.19
CA ALA A 88 13.12 11.44 -7.60
C ALA A 88 12.64 10.02 -7.97
N PRO A 89 11.81 9.87 -9.03
CA PRO A 89 11.43 8.56 -9.55
C PRO A 89 12.66 7.80 -10.02
N ARG A 90 12.71 6.49 -9.70
CA ARG A 90 13.77 5.58 -10.13
C ARG A 90 13.31 4.75 -11.34
N ARG A 91 14.23 4.18 -12.08
CA ARG A 91 13.92 3.25 -13.20
C ARG A 91 12.93 2.15 -12.80
N TRP A 92 13.02 1.66 -11.56
CA TRP A 92 12.10 0.67 -11.02
C TRP A 92 10.63 1.17 -10.91
N ASP A 93 10.43 2.47 -10.67
CA ASP A 93 9.06 3.02 -10.56
C ASP A 93 8.37 2.99 -11.94
N PHE A 94 9.11 3.26 -13.01
CA PHE A 94 8.61 3.11 -14.39
C PHE A 94 8.32 1.66 -14.74
N GLY A 95 9.23 0.72 -14.37
CA GLY A 95 9.01 -0.72 -14.59
C GLY A 95 7.78 -1.25 -13.85
N LEU A 96 7.59 -0.83 -12.60
CA LEU A 96 6.41 -1.21 -11.81
C LEU A 96 5.12 -0.58 -12.35
N MET A 97 5.17 0.67 -12.81
CA MET A 97 4.04 1.31 -13.51
C MET A 97 3.65 0.56 -14.77
N LEU A 98 4.63 0.19 -15.61
CA LEU A 98 4.40 -0.59 -16.83
C LEU A 98 3.81 -1.96 -16.52
N LEU A 99 4.32 -2.64 -15.49
CA LEU A 99 3.77 -3.92 -15.03
C LEU A 99 2.31 -3.78 -14.61
N GLY A 100 1.97 -2.77 -13.81
CA GLY A 100 0.59 -2.50 -13.38
C GLY A 100 -0.33 -2.19 -14.57
N SER A 101 0.16 -1.42 -15.55
CA SER A 101 -0.59 -1.11 -16.78
C SER A 101 -0.81 -2.33 -17.65
N LEU A 102 0.19 -3.21 -17.74
CA LEU A 102 0.09 -4.48 -18.46
C LEU A 102 -0.94 -5.41 -17.80
N ILE A 103 -0.90 -5.54 -16.46
CA ILE A 103 -1.90 -6.33 -15.73
C ILE A 103 -3.31 -5.77 -15.96
N THR A 104 -3.46 -4.46 -15.96
CA THR A 104 -4.74 -3.79 -16.26
C THR A 104 -5.25 -4.17 -17.64
N LEU A 105 -4.40 -4.06 -18.66
CA LEU A 105 -4.74 -4.40 -20.04
C LEU A 105 -5.16 -5.87 -20.15
N VAL A 106 -4.34 -6.79 -19.64
CA VAL A 106 -4.63 -8.24 -19.67
C VAL A 106 -5.96 -8.54 -18.98
N MET A 107 -6.19 -7.99 -17.78
CA MET A 107 -7.40 -8.27 -17.02
C MET A 107 -8.67 -7.76 -17.73
N PHE A 108 -8.64 -6.54 -18.27
CA PHE A 108 -9.79 -6.02 -19.01
C PHE A 108 -10.00 -6.76 -20.34
N THR A 109 -8.92 -7.13 -21.05
CA THR A 109 -9.03 -7.95 -22.28
C THR A 109 -9.68 -9.30 -21.97
N VAL A 110 -9.19 -10.02 -20.95
CA VAL A 110 -9.77 -11.33 -20.56
C VAL A 110 -11.20 -11.16 -20.08
N GLY A 111 -11.51 -10.11 -19.32
CA GLY A 111 -12.85 -9.78 -18.86
C GLY A 111 -13.82 -9.49 -20.02
N SER A 112 -13.37 -8.74 -21.04
CA SER A 112 -14.16 -8.48 -22.25
C SER A 112 -14.41 -9.76 -23.07
N ILE A 113 -13.40 -10.60 -23.20
CA ILE A 113 -13.54 -11.93 -23.84
C ILE A 113 -14.55 -12.79 -23.06
N ALA A 114 -14.51 -12.75 -21.71
CA ALA A 114 -15.45 -13.49 -20.86
C ALA A 114 -16.91 -13.04 -21.05
N ILE A 115 -17.15 -11.75 -21.36
CA ILE A 115 -18.48 -11.20 -21.68
C ILE A 115 -18.93 -11.70 -23.04
N LEU A 116 -18.07 -11.61 -24.05
CA LEU A 116 -18.43 -11.91 -25.45
C LEU A 116 -18.48 -13.42 -25.71
N ASN A 117 -17.56 -14.18 -25.15
CA ASN A 117 -17.45 -15.62 -25.31
C ASN A 117 -16.99 -16.30 -24.01
N PRO A 118 -17.89 -16.62 -23.07
CA PRO A 118 -17.53 -17.25 -21.81
C PRO A 118 -16.73 -18.56 -21.94
N ARG A 119 -16.99 -19.32 -23.03
CA ARG A 119 -16.28 -20.60 -23.28
C ARG A 119 -14.79 -20.39 -23.53
N ALA A 120 -14.39 -19.27 -24.16
CA ALA A 120 -13.00 -18.96 -24.44
C ALA A 120 -12.14 -18.78 -23.18
N VAL A 121 -12.77 -18.46 -22.04
CA VAL A 121 -12.11 -18.30 -20.73
C VAL A 121 -12.47 -19.43 -19.75
N GLY A 122 -12.92 -20.60 -20.26
CA GLY A 122 -13.27 -21.75 -19.43
C GLY A 122 -14.53 -21.59 -18.61
N GLY A 123 -15.48 -20.73 -19.04
CA GLY A 123 -16.76 -20.50 -18.36
C GLY A 123 -16.65 -19.63 -17.08
N PHE A 124 -15.51 -19.00 -16.84
CA PHE A 124 -15.38 -18.10 -15.69
C PHE A 124 -16.19 -16.83 -15.87
N PRO A 125 -16.86 -16.34 -14.81
CA PRO A 125 -17.63 -15.09 -14.90
C PRO A 125 -16.70 -13.90 -15.14
N PRO A 126 -17.15 -12.85 -15.86
CA PRO A 126 -16.33 -11.68 -16.20
C PRO A 126 -15.99 -10.81 -14.98
N ALA A 127 -16.84 -10.80 -13.95
CA ALA A 127 -16.74 -9.90 -12.80
C ALA A 127 -15.36 -9.93 -12.08
N PRO A 128 -14.76 -11.08 -11.75
CA PRO A 128 -13.43 -11.12 -11.13
C PRO A 128 -12.36 -10.44 -11.98
N PHE A 129 -12.36 -10.66 -13.30
CA PHE A 129 -11.37 -10.06 -14.21
C PHE A 129 -11.50 -8.53 -14.23
N LEU A 130 -12.73 -8.01 -14.31
CA LEU A 130 -13.01 -6.58 -14.32
C LEU A 130 -12.65 -5.93 -12.97
N ILE A 131 -12.96 -6.59 -11.84
CA ILE A 131 -12.61 -6.10 -10.50
C ILE A 131 -11.09 -6.01 -10.34
N PHE A 132 -10.35 -7.07 -10.68
CA PHE A 132 -8.89 -7.06 -10.58
C PHE A 132 -8.25 -6.08 -11.58
N GLY A 133 -8.84 -5.94 -12.78
CA GLY A 133 -8.45 -4.92 -13.74
C GLY A 133 -8.62 -3.50 -13.20
N ALA A 134 -9.75 -3.21 -12.55
CA ALA A 134 -10.00 -1.91 -11.92
C ALA A 134 -9.03 -1.62 -10.75
N ILE A 135 -8.71 -2.63 -9.94
CA ILE A 135 -7.69 -2.52 -8.88
C ILE A 135 -6.32 -2.21 -9.48
N ALA A 136 -5.92 -2.93 -10.53
CA ALA A 136 -4.65 -2.71 -11.22
C ALA A 136 -4.59 -1.31 -11.85
N LEU A 137 -5.67 -0.87 -12.50
CA LEU A 137 -5.80 0.48 -13.07
C LEU A 137 -5.63 1.56 -12.01
N MET A 138 -6.36 1.46 -10.90
CA MET A 138 -6.25 2.42 -9.79
C MET A 138 -4.84 2.47 -9.23
N ALA A 139 -4.15 1.33 -9.15
CA ALA A 139 -2.77 1.26 -8.69
C ALA A 139 -1.81 1.91 -9.68
N SER A 140 -1.96 1.65 -10.98
CA SER A 140 -1.13 2.20 -12.06
C SER A 140 -1.32 3.71 -12.20
N VAL A 141 -2.56 4.22 -12.14
CA VAL A 141 -2.84 5.65 -12.11
C VAL A 141 -2.14 6.33 -10.94
N GLY A 142 -2.16 5.70 -9.76
CA GLY A 142 -1.41 6.20 -8.59
C GLY A 142 0.11 6.20 -8.79
N ASP A 143 0.65 5.29 -9.62
CA ASP A 143 2.08 5.27 -9.96
C ASP A 143 2.42 6.37 -10.99
N VAL A 144 1.56 6.59 -11.98
CA VAL A 144 1.70 7.73 -12.93
C VAL A 144 1.69 9.05 -12.18
N GLN A 145 0.76 9.24 -11.24
CA GLN A 145 0.70 10.44 -10.42
C GLN A 145 1.97 10.63 -9.57
N LEU A 146 2.52 9.54 -9.01
CA LEU A 146 3.76 9.55 -8.25
C LEU A 146 4.95 9.99 -9.11
N ILE A 147 5.06 9.47 -10.33
CA ILE A 147 6.14 9.79 -11.28
C ILE A 147 6.02 11.25 -11.73
N ARG A 148 4.81 11.72 -12.07
CA ARG A 148 4.57 13.12 -12.51
C ARG A 148 4.80 14.15 -11.41
N ALA A 149 4.55 13.81 -10.16
CA ALA A 149 4.73 14.71 -9.01
C ALA A 149 6.18 14.74 -8.49
N ASP A 150 7.18 14.30 -9.26
CA ASP A 150 8.58 14.15 -8.86
C ASP A 150 8.81 13.42 -7.52
N GLY A 151 7.84 12.63 -7.12
CA GLY A 151 7.93 11.76 -5.94
C GLY A 151 7.99 12.46 -4.58
N SER A 152 8.27 13.79 -4.55
CA SER A 152 8.64 14.46 -3.31
C SER A 152 7.47 14.70 -2.34
N GLN A 153 6.28 15.04 -2.85
CA GLN A 153 5.10 15.31 -2.02
C GLN A 153 4.21 14.09 -1.77
N MET A 154 4.04 13.20 -2.75
CA MET A 154 3.18 12.02 -2.60
C MET A 154 3.75 10.93 -1.69
N LEU A 155 5.06 10.93 -1.46
CA LEU A 155 5.73 9.97 -0.56
C LEU A 155 5.99 10.52 0.84
N ARG A 156 5.39 11.65 1.21
CA ARG A 156 5.47 12.21 2.57
C ARG A 156 4.12 12.18 3.27
N GLY A 157 4.13 11.90 4.57
CA GLY A 157 2.94 12.00 5.42
C GLY A 157 1.77 11.08 5.03
N ALA A 158 0.56 11.64 5.01
CA ALA A 158 -0.69 10.90 4.81
C ALA A 158 -0.83 10.21 3.45
N PRO A 159 -0.44 10.79 2.29
CA PRO A 159 -0.53 10.09 1.00
C PRO A 159 0.33 8.83 0.95
N ARG A 160 1.53 8.87 1.52
CA ARG A 160 2.43 7.72 1.66
C ARG A 160 1.78 6.59 2.46
N LEU A 161 1.20 6.93 3.62
CA LEU A 161 0.52 5.96 4.48
C LEU A 161 -0.73 5.39 3.81
N ALA A 162 -1.53 6.23 3.15
CA ALA A 162 -2.70 5.79 2.41
C ALA A 162 -2.32 4.82 1.28
N ARG A 163 -1.26 5.12 0.51
CA ARG A 163 -0.75 4.25 -0.56
C ARG A 163 -0.29 2.89 -0.02
N HIS A 164 0.46 2.88 1.08
CA HIS A 164 0.88 1.65 1.74
C HIS A 164 -0.33 0.84 2.22
N LEU A 165 -1.23 1.50 2.94
CA LEU A 165 -2.37 0.89 3.58
C LEU A 165 -3.29 0.18 2.58
N TRP A 166 -3.76 0.92 1.54
CA TRP A 166 -4.73 0.34 0.62
C TRP A 166 -4.14 -0.81 -0.19
N ARG A 167 -2.87 -0.73 -0.61
CA ARG A 167 -2.20 -1.79 -1.38
C ARG A 167 -1.96 -3.05 -0.54
N MET A 168 -1.50 -2.90 0.72
CA MET A 168 -1.31 -4.05 1.62
C MET A 168 -2.64 -4.71 2.00
N CYS A 169 -3.67 -3.91 2.34
CA CYS A 169 -4.99 -4.46 2.66
C CYS A 169 -5.65 -5.12 1.45
N THR A 170 -5.50 -4.55 0.25
CA THR A 170 -6.02 -5.17 -0.98
C THR A 170 -5.31 -6.50 -1.26
N ALA A 171 -3.98 -6.56 -1.13
CA ALA A 171 -3.24 -7.83 -1.27
C ALA A 171 -3.70 -8.87 -0.23
N LEU A 172 -3.90 -8.47 1.01
CA LEU A 172 -4.45 -9.35 2.06
C LEU A 172 -5.88 -9.79 1.73
N ALA A 173 -6.73 -8.89 1.21
CA ALA A 173 -8.09 -9.22 0.80
C ALA A 173 -8.09 -10.24 -0.36
N ILE A 174 -7.23 -10.05 -1.38
CA ILE A 174 -7.08 -11.01 -2.48
C ILE A 174 -6.73 -12.40 -1.94
N ALA A 175 -5.74 -12.50 -1.04
CA ALA A 175 -5.35 -13.76 -0.43
C ALA A 175 -6.49 -14.37 0.40
N ALA A 176 -7.18 -13.57 1.21
CA ALA A 176 -8.29 -14.02 2.05
C ALA A 176 -9.47 -14.49 1.19
N PHE A 177 -9.90 -13.73 0.17
CA PHE A 177 -10.96 -14.17 -0.76
C PHE A 177 -10.59 -15.47 -1.48
N SER A 178 -9.35 -15.56 -1.96
CA SER A 178 -8.85 -16.75 -2.66
C SER A 178 -8.84 -17.98 -1.75
N PHE A 179 -8.48 -17.82 -0.47
CA PHE A 179 -8.46 -18.92 0.49
C PHE A 179 -9.86 -19.27 0.97
N PHE A 180 -10.61 -18.34 1.55
CA PHE A 180 -11.89 -18.63 2.19
C PHE A 180 -12.99 -19.00 1.18
N LEU A 181 -13.10 -18.30 0.07
CA LEU A 181 -14.14 -18.57 -0.93
C LEU A 181 -13.64 -19.50 -2.05
N GLY A 182 -12.39 -19.29 -2.51
CA GLY A 182 -11.82 -20.11 -3.59
C GLY A 182 -11.50 -21.54 -3.15
N GLN A 183 -11.21 -21.76 -1.88
CA GLN A 183 -10.88 -23.08 -1.30
C GLN A 183 -11.92 -23.55 -0.28
N ALA A 184 -13.18 -23.19 -0.44
CA ALA A 184 -14.27 -23.55 0.47
C ALA A 184 -14.34 -25.06 0.76
N LYS A 185 -13.90 -25.90 -0.17
CA LYS A 185 -13.86 -27.37 -0.03
C LYS A 185 -12.92 -27.87 1.07
N VAL A 186 -11.91 -27.07 1.47
CA VAL A 186 -10.96 -27.42 2.54
C VAL A 186 -11.63 -27.38 3.93
N PHE A 187 -12.68 -26.58 4.08
CA PHE A 187 -13.40 -26.45 5.33
C PHE A 187 -14.33 -27.65 5.59
N PRO A 188 -14.55 -28.05 6.84
CA PRO A 188 -15.54 -29.08 7.19
C PRO A 188 -16.96 -28.71 6.70
N LYS A 189 -17.76 -29.70 6.33
CA LYS A 189 -19.10 -29.49 5.75
C LYS A 189 -19.97 -28.48 6.51
N PRO A 190 -20.06 -28.49 7.87
CA PRO A 190 -20.87 -27.51 8.62
C PRO A 190 -20.45 -26.05 8.42
N PHE A 191 -19.19 -25.80 8.11
CA PHE A 191 -18.61 -24.46 7.96
C PHE A 191 -18.55 -23.99 6.50
N ARG A 192 -18.97 -24.80 5.52
CA ARG A 192 -18.99 -24.46 4.07
C ARG A 192 -20.15 -23.53 3.70
N ILE A 193 -20.45 -22.58 4.53
CA ILE A 193 -21.48 -21.58 4.30
C ILE A 193 -20.80 -20.35 3.70
N TYR A 194 -21.06 -20.05 2.42
CA TYR A 194 -20.40 -18.94 1.73
C TYR A 194 -20.48 -17.59 2.47
N PRO A 195 -21.63 -17.17 3.04
CA PRO A 195 -21.68 -15.97 3.87
C PRO A 195 -20.71 -16.01 5.07
N LEU A 196 -20.56 -17.15 5.74
CA LEU A 196 -19.64 -17.32 6.88
C LEU A 196 -18.18 -17.21 6.41
N LEU A 197 -17.84 -17.86 5.30
CA LEU A 197 -16.50 -17.80 4.72
C LEU A 197 -16.15 -16.43 4.13
N ALA A 198 -17.15 -15.60 3.83
CA ALA A 198 -16.95 -14.22 3.38
C ALA A 198 -16.59 -13.26 4.53
N ILE A 199 -16.87 -13.60 5.79
CA ILE A 199 -16.63 -12.71 6.94
C ILE A 199 -15.17 -12.27 7.04
N PRO A 200 -14.14 -13.16 7.05
CA PRO A 200 -12.74 -12.73 7.20
C PRO A 200 -12.28 -11.75 6.09
N PRO A 201 -12.49 -12.01 4.79
CA PRO A 201 -12.10 -11.04 3.77
C PRO A 201 -12.90 -9.74 3.83
N LEU A 202 -14.19 -9.76 4.23
CA LEU A 202 -14.98 -8.54 4.41
C LEU A 202 -14.46 -7.69 5.58
N ILE A 203 -14.03 -8.31 6.68
CA ILE A 203 -13.36 -7.60 7.79
C ILE A 203 -12.13 -6.84 7.29
N VAL A 204 -11.34 -7.41 6.39
CA VAL A 204 -10.18 -6.72 5.79
C VAL A 204 -10.64 -5.49 5.00
N LEU A 205 -11.69 -5.61 4.18
CA LEU A 205 -12.21 -4.49 3.39
C LEU A 205 -12.80 -3.39 4.28
N VAL A 206 -13.60 -3.73 5.29
CA VAL A 206 -14.15 -2.76 6.25
C VAL A 206 -13.02 -2.04 6.98
N SER A 207 -12.00 -2.78 7.43
CA SER A 207 -10.82 -2.20 8.07
C SER A 207 -10.06 -1.26 7.11
N LEU A 208 -9.94 -1.62 5.84
CA LEU A 208 -9.33 -0.76 4.82
C LEU A 208 -10.06 0.58 4.70
N PHE A 209 -11.39 0.55 4.51
CA PHE A 209 -12.20 1.76 4.37
C PHE A 209 -12.16 2.63 5.64
N TYR A 210 -12.28 2.02 6.83
CA TYR A 210 -12.14 2.71 8.11
C TYR A 210 -10.80 3.44 8.23
N TRP A 211 -9.68 2.77 7.95
CA TRP A 211 -8.36 3.38 8.07
C TRP A 211 -8.09 4.44 7.00
N LEU A 212 -8.56 4.24 5.76
CA LEU A 212 -8.45 5.26 4.71
C LEU A 212 -9.22 6.52 5.06
N TRP A 213 -10.46 6.36 5.54
CA TRP A 213 -11.26 7.46 6.03
C TRP A 213 -10.57 8.20 7.17
N ARG A 214 -10.10 7.48 8.18
CA ARG A 214 -9.38 8.06 9.33
C ARG A 214 -8.12 8.82 8.94
N VAL A 215 -7.33 8.31 8.00
CA VAL A 215 -6.12 8.98 7.50
C VAL A 215 -6.46 10.27 6.76
N ARG A 216 -7.54 10.27 5.95
CA ARG A 216 -7.99 11.44 5.19
C ARG A 216 -8.58 12.52 6.08
N VAL A 217 -9.51 12.16 6.97
CA VAL A 217 -10.22 13.12 7.85
C VAL A 217 -9.26 13.78 8.83
N ARG A 218 -8.38 13.04 9.51
CA ARG A 218 -7.40 13.63 10.44
C ARG A 218 -6.44 14.61 9.76
N LYS A 219 -6.11 14.41 8.50
CA LYS A 219 -5.31 15.36 7.73
C LYS A 219 -6.08 16.66 7.47
N SER A 220 -7.35 16.55 7.08
CA SER A 220 -8.22 17.70 6.82
C SER A 220 -8.40 18.56 8.08
N LEU A 221 -8.73 17.95 9.22
CA LEU A 221 -8.90 18.66 10.50
C LEU A 221 -7.61 19.34 10.96
N ARG A 222 -6.45 18.70 10.89
CA ARG A 222 -5.17 19.33 11.25
C ARG A 222 -4.81 20.49 10.32
N GLY A 223 -5.16 20.40 9.04
CA GLY A 223 -4.96 21.49 8.07
C GLY A 223 -5.84 22.71 8.37
N ILE A 224 -7.08 22.50 8.80
CA ILE A 224 -8.01 23.56 9.19
C ILE A 224 -7.52 24.24 10.49
N MET A 225 -7.22 23.45 11.54
CA MET A 225 -6.71 23.99 12.82
C MET A 225 -5.39 24.75 12.67
N ALA A 226 -4.48 24.30 11.78
CA ALA A 226 -3.21 24.99 11.52
C ALA A 226 -3.40 26.31 10.75
N ARG A 227 -4.50 26.47 9.99
CA ARG A 227 -4.86 27.73 9.33
C ARG A 227 -5.42 28.74 10.31
N ASP A 228 -6.25 28.32 11.27
CA ASP A 228 -6.84 29.21 12.27
C ASP A 228 -5.82 29.78 13.25
N VAL A 229 -4.74 29.05 13.52
CA VAL A 229 -3.67 29.51 14.47
C VAL A 229 -2.65 30.45 13.79
N ARG A 230 -2.59 30.52 12.46
CA ARG A 230 -1.62 31.36 11.73
C ARG A 230 -1.94 32.86 11.73
N PRO A 231 -3.18 33.33 11.61
CA PRO A 231 -3.45 34.78 11.61
C PRO A 231 -3.14 35.46 12.93
N GLU A 232 -3.32 34.79 14.06
CA GLU A 232 -3.12 35.39 15.39
C GLU A 232 -1.63 35.59 15.73
N ARG A 233 -0.72 34.74 15.24
CA ARG A 233 0.73 34.92 15.42
C ARG A 233 1.35 35.98 14.50
N ALA A 234 0.73 36.24 13.35
CA ALA A 234 1.20 37.29 12.45
C ALA A 234 0.70 38.69 12.89
N ALA A 235 -0.41 38.78 13.63
CA ALA A 235 -0.99 40.01 14.12
C ALA A 235 -0.39 40.51 15.45
N ASN A 236 0.40 39.71 16.18
CA ASN A 236 1.07 40.11 17.41
C ASN A 236 2.58 39.78 17.38
N PRO A 237 3.41 40.60 16.73
CA PRO A 237 4.85 40.50 16.87
C PRO A 237 5.22 40.88 18.31
N ARG A 238 5.71 39.91 19.08
CA ARG A 238 6.17 40.11 20.46
C ARG A 238 7.18 41.27 20.50
N PRO A 239 6.98 42.30 21.32
CA PRO A 239 7.93 43.37 21.54
C PRO A 239 9.01 42.90 22.53
N ALA A 240 9.91 42.03 22.12
CA ALA A 240 10.97 41.50 22.97
C ALA A 240 12.31 41.33 22.25
N GLN A 241 12.72 42.35 21.52
CA GLN A 241 14.11 42.42 21.01
C GLN A 241 14.60 43.87 20.83
N ARG A 242 14.03 44.87 21.51
CA ARG A 242 14.55 46.26 21.53
C ARG A 242 15.32 46.65 22.78
N ALA A 243 15.61 45.74 23.70
CA ALA A 243 16.27 46.09 24.97
C ALA A 243 17.75 45.68 25.11
N PHE A 244 18.35 45.15 24.06
CA PHE A 244 19.78 44.72 24.14
C PHE A 244 20.68 45.28 23.01
N GLY A 245 20.38 46.47 22.52
CA GLY A 245 21.12 47.07 21.41
C GLY A 245 21.82 48.39 21.70
N ASN A 246 21.92 48.88 22.96
CA ASN A 246 22.50 50.19 23.23
C ASN A 246 23.41 50.27 24.49
N SER A 247 24.24 49.26 24.75
CA SER A 247 25.17 49.32 25.91
C SER A 247 26.60 48.88 25.59
N PHE A 248 27.00 48.91 24.34
CA PHE A 248 28.40 48.50 23.98
C PHE A 248 29.06 49.46 22.99
N ARG A 249 28.80 50.77 23.08
CA ARG A 249 29.44 51.76 22.18
C ARG A 249 30.10 52.93 22.85
N ASP A 250 30.43 52.90 24.13
CA ASP A 250 31.23 53.94 24.81
C ASP A 250 32.25 53.29 25.74
N ARG A 251 33.32 52.74 25.22
CA ARG A 251 34.61 52.59 25.90
C ARG A 251 35.69 52.50 24.84
N GLU A 252 36.11 53.65 24.32
CA GLU A 252 37.45 53.84 23.78
C GLU A 252 38.46 53.87 24.95
N PRO A 253 39.54 53.10 24.93
CA PRO A 253 40.67 53.40 25.80
C PRO A 253 41.62 54.32 25.05
N ALA A 254 41.96 55.44 25.70
CA ALA A 254 42.91 56.42 25.35
C ALA A 254 44.30 55.79 25.01
N ALA A 255 44.90 56.29 23.94
CA ALA A 255 46.26 56.05 23.57
C ALA A 255 47.21 56.57 24.65
N ASP A 256 48.05 55.73 25.17
CA ASP A 256 49.25 56.15 25.90
C ASP A 256 50.44 56.05 24.96
N SER A 257 51.01 57.25 24.65
CA SER A 257 52.28 57.49 23.98
C SER A 257 53.34 57.61 25.04
N SER A 258 54.30 56.68 25.16
CA SER A 258 55.67 57.03 25.53
C SER A 258 56.63 55.86 25.39
N THR A 259 57.58 56.14 24.54
CA THR A 259 59.02 55.91 24.73
C THR A 259 59.59 54.48 24.73
N ARG A 260 60.39 54.35 23.80
CA ARG A 260 61.81 53.90 23.55
C ARG A 260 61.90 52.66 22.72
#